data_96d3e805cbe5eb430bee75db57885e31
#
_entry.id   96d3e805cbe5eb430bee75db57885e31
#
_cell.length_a   1.000
_cell.length_b   1.000
_cell.length_c   1.000
_cell.angle_alpha   90.00
_cell.angle_beta   90.00
_cell.angle_gamma   90.00
#
_symmetry.space_group_name_H-M   'P 1'
#
loop_
_entity.id
_entity.type
_entity.pdbx_description
1 polymer ?
#
loop_
_entity_poly.entity_id
_entity_poly.type
_entity_poly.pdbx_seq_one_letter_code
_entity_poly.pdbx_strand_id
1 'polypeptide(L)'
;DRILSLATVHKSLYQDNEMTRADGSILLREIVSRNLAVGMESNAGIEVVEDYDSILIRPDDAAPLSLLVSEGVTNALKYVPKNSVDGATIGVSLKYTDPESARLKITNTSGGVPPEEGTGLGSRLIQAFARQLNGKLEVKEEEGMYILTLDFPVPLKDKVVIDY
;
A
#
# COMPACT_ATOMS: atom_id res chain seq x y z
N ASP A 1 -7.47 11.48 -5.00
CA ASP A 1 -7.76 12.48 -4.00
C ASP A 1 -7.90 11.84 -2.62
N ARG A 2 -7.23 12.41 -1.63
CA ARG A 2 -7.21 11.88 -0.26
C ARG A 2 -8.58 11.84 0.39
N ILE A 3 -9.42 12.81 0.08
CA ILE A 3 -10.78 12.88 0.63
C ILE A 3 -11.61 11.70 0.14
N LEU A 4 -11.49 11.37 -1.13
CA LEU A 4 -12.19 10.22 -1.70
C LEU A 4 -11.67 8.89 -1.13
N SER A 5 -10.34 8.78 -0.93
CA SER A 5 -9.75 7.60 -0.32
C SER A 5 -10.24 7.40 1.10
N LEU A 6 -10.30 8.47 1.89
CA LEU A 6 -10.78 8.40 3.26
C LEU A 6 -12.26 8.00 3.32
N ALA A 7 -13.10 8.57 2.47
CA ALA A 7 -14.52 8.20 2.41
C ALA A 7 -14.71 6.75 1.99
N THR A 8 -13.89 6.25 1.06
CA THR A 8 -13.90 4.86 0.63
C THR A 8 -13.53 3.91 1.77
N VAL A 9 -12.48 4.23 2.52
CA VAL A 9 -12.05 3.43 3.67
C VAL A 9 -13.15 3.38 4.72
N HIS A 10 -13.74 4.51 5.05
CA HIS A 10 -14.85 4.56 6.01
C HIS A 10 -16.03 3.70 5.56
N LYS A 11 -16.39 3.79 4.29
CA LYS A 11 -17.50 3.00 3.76
C LYS A 11 -17.21 1.50 3.83
N SER A 12 -16.00 1.09 3.47
CA SER A 12 -15.60 -0.31 3.56
C SER A 12 -15.64 -0.83 5.00
N LEU A 13 -15.14 -0.06 5.94
CA LEU A 13 -15.14 -0.43 7.35
C LEU A 13 -16.57 -0.55 7.90
N TYR A 14 -17.48 0.34 7.50
CA TYR A 14 -18.87 0.29 7.93
C TYR A 14 -19.64 -0.87 7.31
N GLN A 15 -19.35 -1.23 6.07
CA GLN A 15 -20.01 -2.35 5.43
C GLN A 15 -19.59 -3.70 6.02
N ASP A 16 -18.37 -3.77 6.55
CA ASP A 16 -17.83 -4.97 7.17
C ASP A 16 -18.01 -4.96 8.70
N ASN A 17 -19.06 -4.31 9.15
CA ASN A 17 -19.35 -4.07 10.57
C ASN A 17 -19.45 -5.33 11.42
N GLU A 18 -19.73 -6.46 10.82
CA GLU A 18 -19.84 -7.74 11.52
C GLU A 18 -18.48 -8.44 11.62
N MET A 19 -17.49 -7.97 10.87
CA MET A 19 -16.16 -8.53 10.91
C MET A 19 -15.28 -7.68 11.81
N THR A 20 -14.92 -8.25 12.94
CA THR A 20 -14.00 -7.59 13.87
C THR A 20 -12.59 -7.46 13.31
N ARG A 21 -12.33 -8.05 12.13
CA ARG A 21 -11.01 -8.05 11.51
C ARG A 21 -11.17 -8.04 9.99
N ALA A 22 -10.38 -7.19 9.34
CA ALA A 22 -10.35 -7.13 7.89
C ALA A 22 -9.24 -8.03 7.34
N ASP A 23 -9.49 -8.67 6.20
CA ASP A 23 -8.43 -9.37 5.47
C ASP A 23 -7.63 -8.35 4.67
N GLY A 24 -6.33 -8.27 4.96
CA GLY A 24 -5.43 -7.31 4.30
C GLY A 24 -5.36 -7.48 2.80
N SER A 25 -5.42 -8.73 2.28
CA SER A 25 -5.37 -8.98 0.84
C SER A 25 -6.58 -8.37 0.12
N ILE A 26 -7.76 -8.48 0.72
CA ILE A 26 -8.99 -7.91 0.16
C ILE A 26 -8.93 -6.39 0.23
N LEU A 27 -8.52 -5.88 1.38
CA LEU A 27 -8.42 -4.43 1.62
C LEU A 27 -7.46 -3.76 0.63
N LEU A 28 -6.25 -4.31 0.49
CA LEU A 28 -5.25 -3.73 -0.40
C LEU A 28 -5.64 -3.84 -1.87
N ARG A 29 -6.20 -4.96 -2.28
CA ARG A 29 -6.65 -5.14 -3.65
C ARG A 29 -7.69 -4.09 -4.04
N GLU A 30 -8.62 -3.81 -3.16
CA GLU A 30 -9.63 -2.78 -3.38
C GLU A 30 -9.02 -1.37 -3.46
N ILE A 31 -8.16 -1.03 -2.51
CA ILE A 31 -7.52 0.29 -2.47
C ILE A 31 -6.65 0.53 -3.72
N VAL A 32 -5.83 -0.45 -4.07
CA VAL A 32 -4.96 -0.36 -5.26
C VAL A 32 -5.80 -0.22 -6.52
N SER A 33 -6.83 -1.04 -6.67
CA SER A 33 -7.73 -1.00 -7.83
C SER A 33 -8.35 0.39 -8.01
N ARG A 34 -8.83 1.00 -6.93
CA ARG A 34 -9.45 2.33 -7.00
C ARG A 34 -8.46 3.42 -7.37
N ASN A 35 -7.26 3.38 -6.79
CA ASN A 35 -6.23 4.37 -7.12
C ASN A 35 -5.76 4.23 -8.57
N LEU A 36 -5.64 3.02 -9.07
CA LEU A 36 -5.27 2.77 -10.46
C LEU A 36 -6.35 3.25 -11.43
N ALA A 37 -7.62 3.05 -11.11
CA ALA A 37 -8.73 3.49 -11.97
C ALA A 37 -8.71 5.00 -12.20
N VAL A 38 -8.32 5.77 -11.18
CA VAL A 38 -8.20 7.23 -11.29
C VAL A 38 -6.96 7.64 -12.11
N GLY A 39 -5.85 6.89 -11.99
CA GLY A 39 -4.57 7.27 -12.58
C GLY A 39 -4.26 6.68 -13.94
N MET A 40 -4.98 5.65 -14.38
CA MET A 40 -4.58 4.85 -15.56
C MET A 40 -4.81 5.54 -16.90
N GLU A 41 -5.68 6.53 -16.99
CA GLU A 41 -5.90 7.26 -18.24
C GLU A 41 -4.63 7.94 -18.75
N SER A 42 -3.83 8.45 -17.82
CA SER A 42 -2.58 9.12 -18.16
C SER A 42 -1.36 8.21 -18.09
N ASN A 43 -1.52 6.95 -17.69
CA ASN A 43 -0.42 6.01 -17.43
C ASN A 43 -0.61 4.68 -18.16
N ALA A 44 -1.15 4.73 -19.38
CA ALA A 44 -1.31 3.53 -20.20
C ALA A 44 0.07 2.89 -20.46
N GLY A 45 0.15 1.56 -20.37
CA GLY A 45 1.39 0.83 -20.57
C GLY A 45 2.16 0.50 -19.30
N ILE A 46 1.67 0.93 -18.13
CA ILE A 46 2.26 0.54 -16.85
C ILE A 46 1.76 -0.85 -16.47
N GLU A 47 2.69 -1.75 -16.18
CA GLU A 47 2.35 -3.06 -15.62
C GLU A 47 2.21 -2.94 -14.12
N VAL A 48 1.13 -3.47 -13.57
CA VAL A 48 0.91 -3.50 -12.12
C VAL A 48 0.95 -4.94 -11.65
N VAL A 49 1.82 -5.21 -10.67
CA VAL A 49 1.99 -6.54 -10.09
C VAL A 49 1.55 -6.48 -8.63
N GLU A 50 0.64 -7.36 -8.25
CA GLU A 50 0.13 -7.44 -6.89
C GLU A 50 0.35 -8.86 -6.34
N ASP A 51 0.78 -8.94 -5.08
CA ASP A 51 1.02 -10.22 -4.42
C ASP A 51 0.72 -10.10 -2.93
N TYR A 52 -0.36 -10.73 -2.50
CA TYR A 52 -0.84 -10.60 -1.12
C TYR A 52 -1.05 -11.94 -0.44
N ASP A 53 -0.50 -12.07 0.77
CA ASP A 53 -0.94 -13.12 1.70
C ASP A 53 -2.27 -12.70 2.32
N SER A 54 -3.06 -13.68 2.72
CA SER A 54 -4.25 -13.44 3.52
C SER A 54 -3.82 -13.14 4.94
N ILE A 55 -3.83 -11.87 5.32
CA ILE A 55 -3.34 -11.41 6.62
C ILE A 55 -4.45 -10.66 7.34
N LEU A 56 -4.75 -11.09 8.55
CA LEU A 56 -5.71 -10.36 9.38
C LEU A 56 -5.13 -9.02 9.81
N ILE A 57 -5.92 -7.97 9.62
CA ILE A 57 -5.57 -6.62 10.04
C ILE A 57 -6.51 -6.23 11.18
N ARG A 58 -5.94 -5.73 12.28
CA ARG A 58 -6.75 -5.26 13.39
C ARG A 58 -7.61 -4.07 12.94
N PRO A 59 -8.83 -3.92 13.50
CA PRO A 59 -9.70 -2.80 13.11
C PRO A 59 -9.01 -1.43 13.22
N ASP A 60 -8.23 -1.22 14.26
CA ASP A 60 -7.53 0.06 14.46
C ASP A 60 -6.44 0.32 13.43
N ASP A 61 -5.94 -0.73 12.79
CA ASP A 61 -4.86 -0.64 11.81
C ASP A 61 -5.37 -0.50 10.38
N ALA A 62 -6.63 -0.83 10.14
CA ALA A 62 -7.18 -0.87 8.78
C ALA A 62 -7.14 0.51 8.10
N ALA A 63 -7.56 1.55 8.79
CA ALA A 63 -7.58 2.91 8.23
C ALA A 63 -6.16 3.43 7.96
N PRO A 64 -5.22 3.41 8.93
CA PRO A 64 -3.86 3.90 8.64
C PRO A 64 -3.16 3.07 7.55
N LEU A 65 -3.36 1.75 7.51
CA LEU A 65 -2.79 0.92 6.44
C LEU A 65 -3.36 1.30 5.08
N SER A 66 -4.68 1.46 4.98
CA SER A 66 -5.33 1.83 3.72
C SER A 66 -4.88 3.19 3.22
N LEU A 67 -4.77 4.15 4.11
CA LEU A 67 -4.34 5.50 3.76
C LEU A 67 -2.88 5.53 3.35
N LEU A 68 -2.02 4.76 4.03
CA LEU A 68 -0.62 4.64 3.65
C LEU A 68 -0.48 4.03 2.26
N VAL A 69 -1.19 2.95 1.98
CA VAL A 69 -1.16 2.29 0.67
C VAL A 69 -1.67 3.23 -0.42
N SER A 70 -2.76 3.95 -0.15
CA SER A 70 -3.31 4.91 -1.10
C SER A 70 -2.29 5.99 -1.46
N GLU A 71 -1.63 6.58 -0.46
CA GLU A 71 -0.59 7.58 -0.69
C GLU A 71 0.62 6.98 -1.42
N GLY A 72 1.03 5.78 -1.05
CA GLY A 72 2.16 5.10 -1.69
C GLY A 72 1.90 4.79 -3.15
N VAL A 73 0.71 4.30 -3.48
CA VAL A 73 0.32 4.00 -4.86
C VAL A 73 0.18 5.28 -5.68
N THR A 74 -0.42 6.31 -5.10
CA THR A 74 -0.54 7.62 -5.75
C THR A 74 0.83 8.19 -6.09
N ASN A 75 1.77 8.09 -5.15
CA ASN A 75 3.16 8.52 -5.39
C ASN A 75 3.83 7.68 -6.47
N ALA A 76 3.62 6.36 -6.47
CA ALA A 76 4.18 5.49 -7.49
C ALA A 76 3.68 5.87 -8.89
N LEU A 77 2.37 6.14 -9.03
CA LEU A 77 1.79 6.58 -10.30
C LEU A 77 2.36 7.94 -10.74
N LYS A 78 2.64 8.82 -9.79
CA LYS A 78 3.18 10.14 -10.07
C LYS A 78 4.63 10.09 -10.55
N TYR A 79 5.44 9.20 -9.99
CA TYR A 79 6.89 9.16 -10.21
C TYR A 79 7.33 8.12 -11.23
N VAL A 80 6.48 7.18 -11.60
CA VAL A 80 6.82 6.20 -12.63
C VAL A 80 7.05 6.92 -13.96
N PRO A 81 8.11 6.57 -14.73
CA PRO A 81 8.36 7.24 -15.99
C PRO A 81 7.25 6.95 -16.99
N LYS A 82 6.81 8.01 -17.64
CA LYS A 82 5.78 7.94 -18.67
C LYS A 82 6.46 7.75 -20.03
N ASN A 83 5.85 6.95 -20.89
CA ASN A 83 6.35 6.69 -22.22
C ASN A 83 7.71 5.97 -22.27
N SER A 84 7.96 5.11 -21.27
CA SER A 84 9.17 4.30 -21.25
C SER A 84 9.08 3.23 -22.34
N VAL A 85 10.14 3.11 -23.15
CA VAL A 85 10.23 2.12 -24.23
C VAL A 85 10.26 0.69 -23.65
N ASP A 86 10.86 0.53 -22.48
CA ASP A 86 11.00 -0.76 -21.81
C ASP A 86 9.82 -1.10 -20.91
N GLY A 87 8.80 -0.23 -20.88
CA GLY A 87 7.69 -0.37 -19.97
C GLY A 87 8.04 0.07 -18.56
N ALA A 88 7.03 0.37 -17.78
CA ALA A 88 7.18 0.74 -16.38
C ALA A 88 6.34 -0.19 -15.53
N THR A 89 6.80 -0.47 -14.32
CA THR A 89 6.14 -1.42 -13.41
C THR A 89 5.87 -0.77 -12.07
N ILE A 90 4.69 -1.02 -11.54
CA ILE A 90 4.34 -0.73 -10.15
C ILE A 90 4.04 -2.06 -9.47
N GLY A 91 4.65 -2.28 -8.32
CA GLY A 91 4.41 -3.48 -7.54
C GLY A 91 3.83 -3.13 -6.18
N VAL A 92 2.87 -3.93 -5.71
CA VAL A 92 2.34 -3.83 -4.35
C VAL A 92 2.26 -5.23 -3.78
N SER A 93 2.82 -5.43 -2.61
CA SER A 93 2.76 -6.73 -1.95
C SER A 93 2.56 -6.59 -0.45
N LEU A 94 1.91 -7.57 0.14
CA LEU A 94 1.74 -7.68 1.58
C LEU A 94 1.97 -9.13 1.96
N LYS A 95 3.07 -9.41 2.65
CA LYS A 95 3.51 -10.78 2.94
C LYS A 95 3.88 -10.92 4.40
N TYR A 96 3.63 -12.07 4.98
CA TYR A 96 4.18 -12.39 6.29
C TYR A 96 5.71 -12.44 6.23
N THR A 97 6.38 -11.82 7.20
CA THR A 97 7.81 -11.98 7.42
C THR A 97 8.08 -12.99 8.51
N ASP A 98 7.16 -13.09 9.46
CA ASP A 98 7.09 -14.13 10.50
C ASP A 98 5.61 -14.26 10.92
N PRO A 99 5.24 -15.19 11.81
CA PRO A 99 3.83 -15.38 12.15
C PRO A 99 3.13 -14.17 12.78
N GLU A 100 3.86 -13.19 13.27
CA GLU A 100 3.30 -12.01 13.93
C GLU A 100 3.70 -10.69 13.26
N SER A 101 4.33 -10.75 12.10
CA SER A 101 4.79 -9.56 11.39
C SER A 101 4.53 -9.67 9.91
N ALA A 102 4.24 -8.55 9.28
CA ALA A 102 4.03 -8.46 7.86
C ALA A 102 4.88 -7.36 7.24
N ARG A 103 5.17 -7.52 5.97
CA ARG A 103 5.85 -6.50 5.18
C ARG A 103 4.94 -6.04 4.05
N LEU A 104 4.65 -4.75 4.06
CA LEU A 104 4.08 -4.05 2.91
C LEU A 104 5.23 -3.54 2.05
N LYS A 105 5.14 -3.76 0.76
CA LYS A 105 6.14 -3.28 -0.19
C LYS A 105 5.44 -2.62 -1.36
N ILE A 106 5.81 -1.38 -1.66
CA ILE A 106 5.32 -0.65 -2.83
C ILE A 106 6.52 -0.23 -3.64
N THR A 107 6.56 -0.63 -4.90
CA THR A 107 7.69 -0.37 -5.79
C THR A 107 7.21 0.32 -7.06
N ASN A 108 8.09 1.12 -7.65
CA ASN A 108 7.86 1.63 -8.99
C ASN A 108 9.19 1.79 -9.72
N THR A 109 9.15 1.60 -11.02
CA THR A 109 10.30 1.88 -11.88
C THR A 109 10.68 3.34 -11.68
N SER A 110 11.97 3.61 -11.45
CA SER A 110 12.48 4.95 -11.32
C SER A 110 12.92 5.46 -12.68
N GLY A 111 12.71 6.75 -12.93
CA GLY A 111 13.17 7.37 -14.17
C GLY A 111 14.62 7.82 -14.14
N GLY A 112 15.37 7.42 -13.11
CA GLY A 112 16.73 7.91 -12.91
C GLY A 112 16.78 9.31 -12.28
N VAL A 113 15.63 9.92 -12.08
CA VAL A 113 15.52 11.20 -11.37
C VAL A 113 14.94 10.91 -9.99
N PRO A 114 15.68 11.19 -8.92
CA PRO A 114 15.13 11.00 -7.57
C PRO A 114 13.85 11.82 -7.44
N PRO A 115 12.81 11.30 -6.76
CA PRO A 115 11.66 12.12 -6.45
C PRO A 115 12.16 13.32 -5.65
N GLU A 116 11.57 14.47 -5.92
CA GLU A 116 11.88 15.67 -5.14
C GLU A 116 11.76 15.29 -3.67
N GLU A 117 12.88 15.47 -2.96
CA GLU A 117 12.95 15.07 -1.57
C GLU A 117 11.76 15.54 -0.80
N GLY A 118 11.12 14.62 -0.17
CA GLY A 118 9.90 14.63 0.56
C GLY A 118 9.58 15.82 1.42
N THR A 119 9.37 16.93 0.80
CA THR A 119 8.73 18.05 1.43
C THR A 119 7.23 17.96 1.27
N GLY A 120 6.75 16.96 0.54
CA GLY A 120 5.35 16.79 0.28
C GLY A 120 4.57 16.32 1.49
N LEU A 121 3.34 16.78 1.60
CA LEU A 121 2.39 16.35 2.62
C LEU A 121 2.22 14.82 2.59
N GLY A 122 2.26 14.21 1.40
CA GLY A 122 2.15 12.75 1.24
C GLY A 122 3.22 11.96 1.98
N SER A 123 4.49 12.42 1.92
CA SER A 123 5.58 11.77 2.64
C SER A 123 5.41 11.84 4.15
N ARG A 124 4.94 12.98 4.67
CA ARG A 124 4.65 13.15 6.10
C ARG A 124 3.48 12.27 6.55
N LEU A 125 2.47 12.14 5.71
CA LEU A 125 1.33 11.26 5.98
C LEU A 125 1.75 9.80 6.04
N ILE A 126 2.59 9.37 5.10
CA ILE A 126 3.11 7.99 5.09
C ILE A 126 3.87 7.71 6.40
N GLN A 127 4.72 8.63 6.82
CA GLN A 127 5.46 8.47 8.08
C GLN A 127 4.53 8.43 9.28
N ALA A 128 3.49 9.27 9.31
CA ALA A 128 2.53 9.30 10.40
C ALA A 128 1.73 7.99 10.47
N PHE A 129 1.28 7.49 9.33
CA PHE A 129 0.54 6.22 9.30
C PHE A 129 1.43 5.04 9.69
N ALA A 130 2.69 5.05 9.25
CA ALA A 130 3.64 4.02 9.65
C ALA A 130 3.80 3.98 11.17
N ARG A 131 3.87 5.13 11.82
CA ARG A 131 3.93 5.21 13.28
C ARG A 131 2.67 4.67 13.94
N GLN A 132 1.50 4.99 13.40
CA GLN A 132 0.23 4.46 13.92
C GLN A 132 0.18 2.95 13.84
N LEU A 133 0.80 2.36 12.83
CA LEU A 133 0.88 0.91 12.65
C LEU A 133 1.98 0.27 13.49
N ASN A 134 2.73 1.05 14.26
CA ASN A 134 3.93 0.60 14.96
C ASN A 134 4.94 -0.03 14.00
N GLY A 135 5.01 0.52 12.81
CA GLY A 135 5.79 -0.02 11.72
C GLY A 135 7.14 0.65 11.56
N LYS A 136 8.04 -0.07 10.91
CA LYS A 136 9.34 0.44 10.52
C LYS A 136 9.32 0.70 9.01
N LEU A 137 9.43 1.98 8.66
CA LEU A 137 9.38 2.42 7.27
C LEU A 137 10.79 2.58 6.72
N GLU A 138 11.00 2.08 5.51
CA GLU A 138 12.24 2.29 4.78
C GLU A 138 11.91 2.64 3.33
N VAL A 139 12.58 3.65 2.79
CA VAL A 139 12.44 4.04 1.38
C VAL A 139 13.82 4.10 0.77
N LYS A 140 14.03 3.41 -0.35
CA LYS A 140 15.31 3.40 -1.04
C LYS A 140 15.13 3.29 -2.56
N GLU A 141 16.17 3.64 -3.28
CA GLU A 141 16.27 3.36 -4.71
C GLU A 141 17.35 2.30 -4.92
N GLU A 142 17.02 1.25 -5.67
CA GLU A 142 17.91 0.14 -5.92
C GLU A 142 17.61 -0.44 -7.30
N GLU A 143 18.64 -0.57 -8.13
CA GLU A 143 18.53 -1.18 -9.45
C GLU A 143 17.42 -0.59 -10.34
N GLY A 144 17.26 0.72 -10.31
CA GLY A 144 16.26 1.40 -11.11
C GLY A 144 14.84 1.33 -10.57
N MET A 145 14.68 0.93 -9.31
CA MET A 145 13.38 0.85 -8.66
C MET A 145 13.38 1.70 -7.40
N TYR A 146 12.29 2.44 -7.18
CA TYR A 146 11.98 2.99 -5.87
C TYR A 146 11.24 1.93 -5.08
N ILE A 147 11.69 1.72 -3.84
CA ILE A 147 11.16 0.66 -2.99
C ILE A 147 10.78 1.27 -1.64
N LEU A 148 9.49 1.23 -1.34
CA LEU A 148 8.99 1.55 -0.01
C LEU A 148 8.65 0.24 0.68
N THR A 149 9.20 0.03 1.88
CA THR A 149 8.87 -1.11 2.72
C THR A 149 8.39 -0.64 4.08
N LEU A 150 7.37 -1.33 4.59
CA LEU A 150 6.85 -1.11 5.93
C LEU A 150 6.73 -2.47 6.61
N ASP A 151 7.51 -2.67 7.66
CA ASP A 151 7.39 -3.86 8.51
C ASP A 151 6.56 -3.48 9.72
N PHE A 152 5.49 -4.22 9.99
CA PHE A 152 4.58 -3.89 11.07
C PHE A 152 3.99 -5.15 11.71
N PRO A 153 3.61 -5.05 13.00
CA PRO A 153 3.04 -6.22 13.69
C PRO A 153 1.61 -6.50 13.22
N VAL A 154 1.29 -7.77 13.13
CA VAL A 154 -0.04 -8.24 12.78
C VAL A 154 -0.47 -9.33 13.76
N PRO A 155 -1.76 -9.65 13.84
CA PRO A 155 -2.21 -10.77 14.66
C PRO A 155 -1.56 -12.09 14.25
N LEU A 156 -1.36 -12.96 15.21
CA LEU A 156 -0.72 -14.26 14.99
C LEU A 156 -1.43 -15.02 13.87
N LYS A 157 -0.65 -15.49 12.91
CA LYS A 157 -1.14 -16.15 11.71
C LYS A 157 -2.06 -17.35 12.00
N ASP A 158 -1.73 -18.13 13.03
CA ASP A 158 -2.47 -19.35 13.34
C ASP A 158 -3.80 -19.11 14.05
N LYS A 159 -4.08 -17.89 14.51
CA LYS A 159 -5.35 -17.55 15.13
C LYS A 159 -6.54 -17.58 14.17
N VAL A 160 -6.28 -17.53 12.88
CA VAL A 160 -7.30 -17.53 11.83
C VAL A 160 -7.92 -18.92 11.66
N VAL A 161 -7.17 -19.95 11.96
CA VAL A 161 -7.56 -21.36 11.70
C VAL A 161 -8.50 -21.91 12.77
N ILE A 162 -8.64 -21.22 13.90
CA ILE A 162 -9.32 -21.74 15.09
C ILE A 162 -10.74 -21.21 15.23
N ASP A 163 -11.12 -20.19 14.52
CA ASP A 163 -12.45 -19.57 14.58
C ASP A 163 -13.36 -20.15 13.49
N TYR A 164 -13.96 -21.27 13.78
CA TYR A 164 -15.02 -21.84 12.96
C TYR A 164 -16.36 -21.33 13.43
#